data_bd8ff137c2aa17f18401aee6ff1550a3
#
_entry.id   bd8ff137c2aa17f18401aee6ff1550a3
#
_cell.length_a   1.000
_cell.length_b   1.000
_cell.length_c   1.000
_cell.angle_alpha   90.00
_cell.angle_beta   90.00
_cell.angle_gamma   90.00
#
_symmetry.space_group_name_H-M   'P 1'
#
loop_
_entity.id
_entity.type
_entity.pdbx_description
1 polymer ?
#
loop_
_entity_poly.entity_id
_entity_poly.type
_entity_poly.pdbx_seq_one_letter_code
_entity_poly.pdbx_strand_id
1 'polypeptide(L)'
;MSNEQTTFLMIKPDGVERGLADEIIGRFEGIGLRMLGRRDLTPPLELAEAHYAVHKERPFYLDLIEFITSGPVVAMAWHGEDAIAASRKLIGATNWEDAA
;
A
#
# COMPACT_ATOMS: atom_id res chain seq x y z
N MET A 1 0.32 26.06 10.86
CA MET A 1 0.24 24.84 11.64
C MET A 1 0.42 23.64 10.71
N SER A 2 1.18 22.67 11.14
CA SER A 2 1.38 21.48 10.35
C SER A 2 0.15 20.58 10.43
N ASN A 3 -0.18 19.91 9.34
CA ASN A 3 -1.25 18.93 9.27
C ASN A 3 -0.64 17.53 9.28
N GLU A 4 -0.15 17.15 10.45
CA GLU A 4 0.50 15.85 10.63
C GLU A 4 -0.52 14.72 10.49
N GLN A 5 -0.22 13.77 9.61
CA GLN A 5 -1.11 12.64 9.32
C GLN A 5 -0.31 11.36 9.22
N THR A 6 -0.97 10.25 9.49
CA THR A 6 -0.44 8.92 9.23
C THR A 6 -1.26 8.29 8.12
N THR A 7 -0.57 7.74 7.13
CA THR A 7 -1.21 7.02 6.04
C THR A 7 -0.64 5.61 5.94
N PHE A 8 -1.42 4.71 5.39
CA PHE A 8 -1.01 3.33 5.22
C PHE A 8 -0.85 3.02 3.73
N LEU A 9 0.20 2.29 3.41
CA LEU A 9 0.50 1.86 2.06
C LEU A 9 0.78 0.37 2.07
N MET A 10 0.24 -0.33 1.07
CA MET A 10 0.53 -1.75 0.90
C MET A 10 1.05 -1.97 -0.51
N ILE A 11 2.24 -2.59 -0.61
CA ILE A 11 2.77 -3.04 -1.88
C ILE A 11 2.24 -4.44 -2.11
N LYS A 12 1.51 -4.62 -3.20
CA LYS A 12 0.84 -5.87 -3.55
C LYS A 12 1.86 -6.91 -4.04
N PRO A 13 1.48 -8.20 -4.10
CA PRO A 13 2.43 -9.26 -4.40
C PRO A 13 3.25 -9.08 -5.68
N ASP A 14 2.66 -8.58 -6.74
CA ASP A 14 3.39 -8.34 -7.99
C ASP A 14 4.44 -7.23 -7.86
N GLY A 15 4.12 -6.16 -7.12
CA GLY A 15 5.08 -5.11 -6.84
C GLY A 15 6.24 -5.59 -5.98
N VAL A 16 5.95 -6.44 -4.99
CA VAL A 16 6.99 -7.06 -4.16
C VAL A 16 7.88 -7.96 -5.00
N GLU A 17 7.30 -8.79 -5.85
CA GLU A 17 8.04 -9.67 -6.73
C GLU A 17 8.94 -8.91 -7.70
N ARG A 18 8.49 -7.75 -8.16
CA ARG A 18 9.26 -6.89 -9.04
C ARG A 18 10.35 -6.08 -8.32
N GLY A 19 10.45 -6.21 -7.00
CA GLY A 19 11.47 -5.54 -6.21
C GLY A 19 11.25 -4.04 -6.06
N LEU A 20 10.01 -3.58 -6.07
CA LEU A 20 9.69 -2.15 -6.02
C LEU A 20 9.73 -1.55 -4.61
N ALA A 21 9.82 -2.38 -3.56
CA ALA A 21 9.70 -1.90 -2.20
C ALA A 21 10.72 -0.81 -1.86
N ASP A 22 11.99 -1.04 -2.16
CA ASP A 22 13.06 -0.08 -1.83
C ASP A 22 12.90 1.23 -2.59
N GLU A 23 12.49 1.16 -3.85
CA GLU A 23 12.26 2.35 -4.66
C GLU A 23 11.11 3.17 -4.09
N ILE A 24 10.02 2.52 -3.72
CA ILE A 24 8.85 3.19 -3.15
C ILE A 24 9.22 3.85 -1.82
N ILE A 25 9.93 3.13 -0.96
CA ILE A 25 10.38 3.66 0.33
C ILE A 25 11.25 4.90 0.10
N GLY A 26 12.21 4.82 -0.82
CA GLY A 26 13.08 5.96 -1.13
C GLY A 26 12.32 7.18 -1.59
N ARG A 27 11.29 7.00 -2.41
CA ARG A 27 10.49 8.11 -2.90
C ARG A 27 9.65 8.75 -1.80
N PHE A 28 9.08 7.94 -0.90
CA PHE A 28 8.31 8.46 0.22
C PHE A 28 9.21 9.23 1.20
N GLU A 29 10.40 8.72 1.48
CA GLU A 29 11.37 9.44 2.30
C GLU A 29 11.83 10.74 1.64
N GLY A 30 11.97 10.71 0.33
CA GLY A 30 12.39 11.86 -0.46
C GLY A 30 11.42 13.04 -0.40
N ILE A 31 10.15 12.82 -0.14
CA ILE A 31 9.17 13.90 0.01
C ILE A 31 8.94 14.28 1.48
N GLY A 32 9.77 13.79 2.39
CA GLY A 32 9.77 14.19 3.78
C GLY A 32 8.88 13.37 4.70
N LEU A 33 8.33 12.25 4.23
CA LEU A 33 7.56 11.35 5.07
C LEU A 33 8.48 10.43 5.85
N ARG A 34 8.01 9.98 7.00
CA ARG A 34 8.76 9.08 7.89
C ARG A 34 8.02 7.77 8.04
N MET A 35 8.72 6.66 7.87
CA MET A 35 8.15 5.34 8.08
C MET A 35 8.00 5.06 9.57
N LEU A 36 6.79 4.78 10.02
CA LEU A 36 6.52 4.41 11.40
C LEU A 36 6.61 2.90 11.60
N GLY A 37 6.32 2.12 10.57
CA GLY A 37 6.37 0.68 10.67
C GLY A 37 6.28 0.02 9.31
N ARG A 38 6.79 -1.22 9.25
CA ARG A 38 6.74 -2.04 8.05
C ARG A 38 6.48 -3.48 8.46
N ARG A 39 5.63 -4.15 7.71
CA ARG A 39 5.36 -5.57 7.93
C ARG A 39 5.29 -6.28 6.59
N ASP A 40 6.10 -7.31 6.44
CA ASP A 40 6.12 -8.16 5.25
C ASP A 40 5.36 -9.44 5.61
N LEU A 41 4.28 -9.72 4.90
CA LEU A 41 3.45 -10.88 5.19
C LEU A 41 2.69 -11.32 3.95
N THR A 42 2.31 -12.59 3.92
CA THR A 42 1.32 -13.07 2.96
C THR A 42 -0.03 -13.07 3.68
N PRO A 43 -0.97 -12.22 3.27
CA PRO A 43 -2.24 -12.10 3.98
C PRO A 43 -3.00 -13.42 3.96
N PRO A 44 -3.49 -13.89 5.12
CA PRO A 44 -4.40 -15.02 5.12
C PRO A 44 -5.73 -14.62 4.51
N LEU A 45 -6.47 -15.61 3.98
CA LEU A 45 -7.74 -15.37 3.32
C LEU A 45 -8.70 -14.54 4.17
N GLU A 46 -8.81 -14.84 5.45
CA GLU A 46 -9.72 -14.14 6.35
C GLU A 46 -9.38 -12.66 6.47
N LEU A 47 -8.10 -12.33 6.52
CA LEU A 47 -7.66 -10.95 6.60
C LEU A 47 -7.98 -10.20 5.32
N ALA A 48 -7.73 -10.82 4.17
CA ALA A 48 -8.03 -10.22 2.88
C ALA A 48 -9.54 -9.98 2.72
N GLU A 49 -10.36 -10.94 3.10
CA GLU A 49 -11.81 -10.80 3.04
C GLU A 49 -12.31 -9.66 3.92
N ALA A 50 -11.77 -9.54 5.13
CA ALA A 50 -12.14 -8.46 6.03
C ALA A 50 -11.72 -7.09 5.48
N HIS A 51 -10.53 -7.00 4.92
CA HIS A 51 -9.98 -5.75 4.39
C HIS A 51 -10.78 -5.25 3.17
N TYR A 52 -11.22 -6.15 2.33
CA TYR A 52 -11.94 -5.82 1.09
C TYR A 52 -13.45 -6.07 1.18
N ALA A 53 -14.00 -6.18 2.38
CA ALA A 53 -15.42 -6.47 2.58
C ALA A 53 -16.34 -5.48 1.87
N VAL A 54 -15.94 -4.22 1.75
CA VAL A 54 -16.73 -3.19 1.06
C VAL A 54 -16.91 -3.47 -0.43
N HIS A 55 -16.07 -4.34 -1.00
CA HIS A 55 -16.12 -4.71 -2.41
C HIS A 55 -16.73 -6.09 -2.64
N LYS A 56 -17.29 -6.71 -1.60
CA LYS A 56 -17.74 -8.10 -1.65
C LYS A 56 -18.69 -8.40 -2.80
N GLU A 57 -19.53 -7.46 -3.17
CA GLU A 57 -20.51 -7.65 -4.25
C GLU A 57 -20.00 -7.23 -5.62
N ARG A 58 -18.77 -6.75 -5.71
CA ARG A 58 -18.20 -6.33 -6.99
C ARG A 58 -17.75 -7.53 -7.80
N PRO A 59 -17.88 -7.47 -9.15
CA PRO A 59 -17.47 -8.58 -10.01
C PRO A 59 -16.01 -9.00 -9.86
N PHE A 60 -15.14 -8.04 -9.52
CA PHE A 60 -13.70 -8.27 -9.38
C PHE A 60 -13.29 -8.79 -8.01
N TYR A 61 -14.23 -8.95 -7.06
CA TYR A 61 -13.90 -9.27 -5.68
C TYR A 61 -13.09 -10.56 -5.52
N LEU A 62 -13.52 -11.65 -6.16
CA LEU A 62 -12.84 -12.94 -6.04
C LEU A 62 -11.43 -12.87 -6.63
N ASP A 63 -11.28 -12.19 -7.76
CA ASP A 63 -9.97 -12.02 -8.39
C ASP A 63 -9.05 -11.20 -7.51
N LEU A 64 -9.58 -10.16 -6.86
CA LEU A 64 -8.82 -9.33 -5.95
C LEU A 64 -8.34 -10.13 -4.73
N ILE A 65 -9.21 -10.94 -4.15
CA ILE A 65 -8.86 -11.78 -2.99
C ILE A 65 -7.79 -12.79 -3.38
N GLU A 66 -7.95 -13.44 -4.52
CA GLU A 66 -6.96 -14.39 -5.02
C GLU A 66 -5.61 -13.72 -5.25
N PHE A 67 -5.62 -12.54 -5.86
CA PHE A 67 -4.40 -11.79 -6.13
C PHE A 67 -3.68 -11.40 -4.83
N ILE A 68 -4.41 -10.81 -3.86
CA ILE A 68 -3.78 -10.29 -2.64
C ILE A 68 -3.27 -11.40 -1.71
N THR A 69 -3.82 -12.61 -1.83
CA THR A 69 -3.36 -13.77 -1.07
C THR A 69 -2.35 -14.63 -1.81
N SER A 70 -2.00 -14.26 -3.04
CA SER A 70 -1.12 -15.08 -3.90
C SER A 70 0.36 -15.03 -3.52
N GLY A 71 0.78 -14.06 -2.71
CA GLY A 71 2.16 -13.92 -2.31
C GLY A 71 2.33 -12.85 -1.24
N PRO A 72 3.58 -12.57 -0.86
CA PRO A 72 3.86 -11.59 0.19
C PRO A 72 3.51 -10.17 -0.24
N VAL A 73 3.06 -9.38 0.72
CA VAL A 73 2.85 -7.95 0.57
C VAL A 73 3.74 -7.21 1.55
N VAL A 74 4.01 -5.94 1.29
CA VAL A 74 4.70 -5.06 2.23
C VAL A 74 3.72 -4.00 2.69
N ALA A 75 3.34 -4.06 3.96
CA ALA A 75 2.45 -3.08 4.56
C ALA A 75 3.28 -2.07 5.34
N MET A 76 3.02 -0.79 5.13
CA MET A 76 3.80 0.29 5.74
C MET A 76 2.89 1.36 6.30
N ALA A 77 3.35 2.01 7.37
CA ALA A 77 2.71 3.22 7.90
C ALA A 77 3.68 4.38 7.72
N TRP A 78 3.21 5.46 7.12
CA TRP A 78 3.99 6.66 6.86
C TRP A 78 3.37 7.86 7.55
N HIS A 79 4.23 8.72 8.11
CA HIS A 79 3.80 9.90 8.86
C HIS A 79 4.51 11.15 8.36
N GLY A 80 3.78 12.24 8.31
CA GLY A 80 4.32 13.53 7.94
C GLY A 80 3.23 14.54 7.64
N GLU A 81 3.65 15.72 7.25
CA GLU A 81 2.72 16.78 6.91
C GLU A 81 1.96 16.43 5.63
N ASP A 82 0.63 16.48 5.70
CA ASP A 82 -0.26 16.16 4.59
C ASP A 82 0.03 14.78 3.98
N ALA A 83 0.36 13.81 4.83
CA ALA A 83 0.82 12.50 4.37
C ALA A 83 -0.15 11.81 3.41
N ILE A 84 -1.46 11.91 3.65
CA ILE A 84 -2.45 11.26 2.79
C ILE A 84 -2.43 11.86 1.39
N ALA A 85 -2.49 13.18 1.29
CA ALA A 85 -2.47 13.87 -0.01
C ALA A 85 -1.12 13.72 -0.71
N ALA A 86 -0.02 13.82 0.04
CA ALA A 86 1.31 13.67 -0.50
C ALA A 86 1.54 12.27 -1.07
N SER A 87 1.07 11.24 -0.36
CA SER A 87 1.18 9.86 -0.82
C SER A 87 0.38 9.61 -2.08
N ARG A 88 -0.85 10.10 -2.13
CA ARG A 88 -1.69 9.96 -3.33
C ARG A 88 -1.09 10.65 -4.54
N LYS A 89 -0.54 11.83 -4.34
CA LYS A 89 0.10 12.59 -5.42
C LYS A 89 1.32 11.85 -5.96
N LEU A 90 2.14 11.32 -5.07
CA LEU A 90 3.33 10.59 -5.45
C LEU A 90 2.98 9.33 -6.25
N ILE A 91 2.02 8.55 -5.77
CA ILE A 91 1.57 7.33 -6.45
C ILE A 91 1.01 7.65 -7.83
N GLY A 92 0.16 8.67 -7.93
CA GLY A 92 -0.42 9.09 -9.20
C GLY A 92 0.63 9.59 -10.19
N ALA A 93 1.60 10.35 -9.72
CA ALA A 93 2.65 10.91 -10.58
C ALA A 93 3.61 9.86 -11.11
N THR A 94 3.82 8.77 -10.37
CA THR A 94 4.76 7.72 -10.77
C THR A 94 4.11 6.62 -11.60
N ASN A 95 2.81 6.65 -11.75
CA ASN A 95 2.06 5.67 -12.54
C ASN A 95 2.39 4.22 -12.14
N TRP A 96 2.44 3.96 -10.86
CA TRP A 96 2.62 2.60 -10.34
C TRP A 96 1.27 1.88 -10.41
N GLU A 97 1.09 1.07 -11.43
CA GLU A 97 -0.18 0.34 -11.65
C GLU A 97 -0.54 -0.56 -10.47
N ASP A 98 0.47 -1.06 -9.79
CA ASP A 98 0.30 -2.05 -8.73
C ASP A 98 0.28 -1.43 -7.34
N ALA A 99 0.51 -0.15 -7.24
CA ALA A 99 0.48 0.53 -5.96
C ALA A 99 -0.94 0.93 -5.64
N ALA A 100 -1.42 0.49 -4.58
CA ALA A 100 -2.73 0.76 -4.05
C ALA A 100 -3.90 0.58 -4.34
#